data_541461d7cf5bc6a3df71dc4f6dd2ff04
#
_entry.id   541461d7cf5bc6a3df71dc4f6dd2ff04
#
_cell.length_a   1.000
_cell.length_b   1.000
_cell.length_c   1.000
_cell.angle_alpha   90.00
_cell.angle_beta   90.00
_cell.angle_gamma   90.00
#
_symmetry.space_group_name_H-M   'P 1'
#
loop_
_entity.id
_entity.type
_entity.pdbx_description
1 polymer ?
#
loop_
_entity_poly.entity_id
_entity_poly.type
_entity_poly.pdbx_seq_one_letter_code
_entity_poly.pdbx_strand_id
1 'polypeptide(L)'
;MFCRQHGFELKIVDVGVDYDFNHDEFPQIIDRKIAYGTENLLHSPAMNHEQWQRAIAVGAEMVDECFAKGCNIISFGEMGIANTSPSSVLMHLFLNIPLDQCVGAGSGLSTEGIRHKYDVLKQSVDNFHATKEASSPCSAEEI
;
A
#
# COMPACT_ATOMS: atom_id res chain seq x y z
N MET A 1 8.58 18.73 -9.32
CA MET A 1 8.62 19.64 -10.48
C MET A 1 7.24 20.21 -10.76
N PHE A 2 6.21 19.42 -11.10
CA PHE A 2 4.86 19.87 -11.45
C PHE A 2 4.16 20.71 -10.37
N CYS A 3 4.17 20.27 -9.12
CA CYS A 3 3.55 21.03 -8.01
C CYS A 3 4.12 22.43 -7.90
N ARG A 4 5.46 22.58 -7.97
CA ARG A 4 6.11 23.89 -7.94
C ARG A 4 5.74 24.78 -9.14
N GLN A 5 5.59 24.16 -10.32
CA GLN A 5 5.22 24.88 -11.55
C GLN A 5 3.79 25.44 -11.47
N HIS A 6 2.87 24.74 -10.81
CA HIS A 6 1.47 25.11 -10.71
C HIS A 6 1.08 25.73 -9.36
N GLY A 7 2.05 25.95 -8.46
CA GLY A 7 1.79 26.54 -7.15
C GLY A 7 1.04 25.62 -6.19
N PHE A 8 1.09 24.30 -6.41
CA PHE A 8 0.48 23.32 -5.48
C PHE A 8 1.43 23.00 -4.32
N GLU A 9 0.88 22.92 -3.14
CA GLU A 9 1.60 22.36 -1.99
C GLU A 9 1.76 20.85 -2.19
N LEU A 10 2.96 20.34 -1.90
CA LEU A 10 3.27 18.91 -1.92
C LEU A 10 3.71 18.49 -0.52
N LYS A 11 3.01 17.52 0.06
CA LYS A 11 3.42 16.84 1.28
C LYS A 11 3.95 15.46 0.91
N ILE A 12 5.15 15.16 1.37
CA ILE A 12 5.80 13.84 1.23
C ILE A 12 5.81 13.21 2.60
N VAL A 13 5.11 12.11 2.77
CA VAL A 13 4.94 11.43 4.05
C VAL A 13 5.60 10.05 3.96
N ASP A 14 6.62 9.83 4.78
CA ASP A 14 7.20 8.50 4.95
C ASP A 14 6.38 7.71 5.95
N VAL A 15 5.71 6.67 5.48
CA VAL A 15 4.86 5.78 6.29
C VAL A 15 5.54 4.43 6.54
N GLY A 16 6.56 4.09 5.75
CA GLY A 16 7.17 2.79 5.90
C GLY A 16 8.30 2.48 4.91
N VAL A 17 9.07 3.47 4.48
CA VAL A 17 10.26 3.21 3.67
C VAL A 17 11.31 2.50 4.51
N ASP A 18 11.91 1.43 3.97
CA ASP A 18 13.02 0.70 4.62
C ASP A 18 14.33 1.48 4.51
N TYR A 19 14.31 2.69 5.02
CA TYR A 19 15.45 3.62 5.07
C TYR A 19 15.18 4.74 6.07
N ASP A 20 16.19 5.16 6.82
CA ASP A 20 16.12 6.31 7.71
C ASP A 20 16.55 7.58 6.98
N PHE A 21 15.60 8.45 6.72
CA PHE A 21 15.90 9.76 6.13
C PHE A 21 16.53 10.69 7.15
N ASN A 22 17.64 11.31 6.77
CA ASN A 22 18.24 12.39 7.56
C ASN A 22 17.37 13.65 7.42
N HIS A 23 16.71 14.08 8.49
CA HIS A 23 15.82 15.25 8.48
C HIS A 23 16.54 16.57 8.20
N ASP A 24 17.84 16.69 8.50
CA ASP A 24 18.63 17.87 8.16
C ASP A 24 18.86 17.96 6.65
N GLU A 25 18.96 16.83 5.99
CA GLU A 25 19.16 16.71 4.54
C GLU A 25 17.85 16.74 3.76
N PHE A 26 16.80 16.12 4.33
CA PHE A 26 15.46 15.98 3.72
C PHE A 26 14.34 16.56 4.61
N PRO A 27 14.39 17.88 4.96
CA PRO A 27 13.42 18.48 5.88
C PRO A 27 11.98 18.49 5.35
N GLN A 28 11.79 18.24 4.06
CA GLN A 28 10.46 18.19 3.42
C GLN A 28 9.74 16.84 3.61
N ILE A 29 10.42 15.83 4.12
CA ILE A 29 9.81 14.52 4.37
C ILE A 29 9.20 14.53 5.77
N ILE A 30 7.91 14.31 5.84
CA ILE A 30 7.16 14.17 7.09
C ILE A 30 7.31 12.73 7.57
N ASP A 31 7.99 12.55 8.69
CA ASP A 31 8.15 11.22 9.29
C ASP A 31 6.86 10.80 10.00
N ARG A 32 6.28 9.72 9.52
CA ARG A 32 5.17 8.99 10.10
C ARG A 32 5.39 7.48 9.99
N LYS A 33 6.65 7.07 10.01
CA LYS A 33 7.07 5.69 9.84
C LYS A 33 6.39 4.76 10.85
N ILE A 34 5.78 3.70 10.33
CA ILE A 34 5.09 2.66 11.11
C ILE A 34 5.99 1.44 11.27
N ALA A 35 6.67 1.06 10.18
CA ALA A 35 7.62 -0.03 10.14
C ALA A 35 8.58 0.17 8.96
N TYR A 36 9.64 -0.61 8.89
CA TYR A 36 10.56 -0.66 7.75
C TYR A 36 10.05 -1.63 6.69
N GLY A 37 9.12 -1.15 5.87
CA GLY A 37 8.40 -1.97 4.90
C GLY A 37 7.26 -2.79 5.52
N THR A 38 6.70 -3.67 4.72
CA THR A 38 5.69 -4.65 5.14
C THR A 38 6.30 -6.04 5.18
N GLU A 39 5.62 -6.97 5.84
CA GLU A 39 5.94 -8.39 5.72
C GLU A 39 5.63 -8.90 4.31
N ASN A 40 6.25 -10.03 3.95
CA ASN A 40 6.00 -10.65 2.66
C ASN A 40 4.65 -11.38 2.68
N LEU A 41 3.70 -10.86 1.90
CA LEU A 41 2.34 -11.40 1.80
C LEU A 41 2.26 -12.87 1.32
N LEU A 42 3.36 -13.43 0.80
CA LEU A 42 3.45 -14.86 0.47
C LEU A 42 3.50 -15.73 1.73
N HIS A 43 4.03 -15.22 2.83
CA HIS A 43 4.32 -16.00 4.03
C HIS A 43 3.47 -15.58 5.24
N SER A 44 3.08 -14.31 5.31
CA SER A 44 2.36 -13.75 6.44
C SER A 44 1.49 -12.56 6.02
N PRO A 45 0.55 -12.10 6.87
CA PRO A 45 -0.11 -10.82 6.66
C PRO A 45 0.93 -9.69 6.52
N ALA A 46 0.72 -8.80 5.55
CA ALA A 46 1.64 -7.70 5.27
C ALA A 46 1.79 -6.73 6.45
N MET A 47 0.76 -6.59 7.27
CA MET A 47 0.71 -5.73 8.45
C MET A 47 -0.12 -6.42 9.54
N ASN A 48 0.20 -6.16 10.80
CA ASN A 48 -0.70 -6.47 11.90
C ASN A 48 -1.80 -5.40 12.03
N HIS A 49 -2.79 -5.67 12.89
CA HIS A 49 -3.95 -4.78 13.07
C HIS A 49 -3.56 -3.36 13.52
N GLU A 50 -2.60 -3.23 14.43
CA GLU A 50 -2.13 -1.93 14.93
C GLU A 50 -1.44 -1.11 13.83
N GLN A 51 -0.56 -1.74 13.05
CA GLN A 51 0.11 -1.12 11.90
C GLN A 51 -0.91 -0.65 10.86
N TRP A 52 -1.89 -1.47 10.55
CA TRP A 52 -2.97 -1.13 9.62
C TRP A 52 -3.80 0.07 10.11
N GLN A 53 -4.23 0.06 11.38
CA GLN A 53 -4.97 1.18 11.96
C GLN A 53 -4.12 2.46 11.95
N ARG A 54 -2.85 2.36 12.30
CA ARG A 54 -1.96 3.51 12.28
C ARG A 54 -1.75 4.07 10.89
N ALA A 55 -1.65 3.23 9.87
CA ALA A 55 -1.53 3.66 8.47
C ALA A 55 -2.74 4.49 8.03
N ILE A 56 -3.96 4.05 8.36
CA ILE A 56 -5.18 4.80 8.08
C ILE A 56 -5.19 6.13 8.85
N ALA A 57 -4.82 6.11 10.14
CA ALA A 57 -4.80 7.31 10.99
C ALA A 57 -3.83 8.38 10.45
N VAL A 58 -2.66 8.00 9.94
CA VAL A 58 -1.73 8.95 9.31
C VAL A 58 -2.38 9.66 8.11
N GLY A 59 -3.12 8.93 7.29
CA GLY A 59 -3.85 9.55 6.18
C GLY A 59 -4.89 10.56 6.66
N ALA A 60 -5.67 10.22 7.68
CA ALA A 60 -6.65 11.13 8.28
C ALA A 60 -5.98 12.38 8.88
N GLU A 61 -4.90 12.21 9.66
CA GLU A 61 -4.11 13.30 10.23
C GLU A 61 -3.65 14.30 9.14
N MET A 62 -3.17 13.79 8.00
CA MET A 62 -2.72 14.66 6.89
C MET A 62 -3.87 15.45 6.26
N VAL A 63 -5.04 14.85 6.13
CA VAL A 63 -6.24 15.53 5.63
C VAL A 63 -6.69 16.62 6.60
N ASP A 64 -6.76 16.31 7.90
CA ASP A 64 -7.16 17.25 8.93
C ASP A 64 -6.20 18.45 9.02
N GLU A 65 -4.90 18.21 8.93
CA GLU A 65 -3.89 19.29 8.87
C GLU A 65 -4.08 20.19 7.63
N CYS A 66 -4.38 19.61 6.46
CA CYS A 66 -4.63 20.38 5.26
C CYS A 66 -5.92 21.18 5.37
N PHE A 67 -6.99 20.58 5.87
CA PHE A 67 -8.27 21.23 6.08
C PHE A 67 -8.15 22.41 7.07
N ALA A 68 -7.46 22.23 8.18
CA ALA A 68 -7.22 23.30 9.16
C ALA A 68 -6.47 24.50 8.59
N LYS A 69 -5.67 24.29 7.53
CA LYS A 69 -4.98 25.37 6.78
C LYS A 69 -5.85 25.99 5.68
N GLY A 70 -7.11 25.61 5.56
CA GLY A 70 -8.05 26.13 4.55
C GLY A 70 -7.94 25.44 3.18
N CYS A 71 -7.29 24.30 3.10
CA CYS A 71 -7.27 23.49 1.88
C CYS A 71 -8.65 22.88 1.64
N ASN A 72 -9.20 23.04 0.45
CA ASN A 72 -10.53 22.54 0.06
C ASN A 72 -10.46 21.53 -1.10
N ILE A 73 -9.30 21.28 -1.65
CA ILE A 73 -9.05 20.26 -2.68
C ILE A 73 -7.74 19.55 -2.34
N ILE A 74 -7.80 18.24 -2.21
CA ILE A 74 -6.65 17.39 -1.97
C ILE A 74 -6.58 16.28 -3.01
N SER A 75 -5.38 15.94 -3.45
CA SER A 75 -5.11 14.78 -4.31
C SER A 75 -4.12 13.87 -3.63
N PHE A 76 -4.33 12.58 -3.78
CA PHE A 76 -3.48 11.56 -3.18
C PHE A 76 -2.62 10.89 -4.25
N GLY A 77 -1.41 10.53 -3.86
CA GLY A 77 -0.53 9.68 -4.61
C GLY A 77 0.22 8.78 -3.65
N GLU A 78 0.67 7.66 -4.14
CA GLU A 78 1.48 6.75 -3.36
C GLU A 78 2.69 6.30 -4.19
N MET A 79 3.76 5.96 -3.49
CA MET A 79 4.94 5.36 -4.08
C MET A 79 5.48 4.28 -3.14
N GLY A 80 5.56 3.06 -3.66
CA GLY A 80 6.16 1.94 -2.95
C GLY A 80 6.72 0.94 -3.95
N ILE A 81 7.93 0.45 -3.70
CA ILE A 81 8.53 -0.57 -4.55
C ILE A 81 7.72 -1.86 -4.41
N ALA A 82 7.38 -2.48 -5.56
CA ALA A 82 6.56 -3.68 -5.67
C ALA A 82 5.08 -3.53 -5.26
N ASN A 83 4.57 -2.32 -4.98
CA ASN A 83 3.18 -2.08 -4.54
C ASN A 83 2.12 -2.52 -5.55
N THR A 84 2.45 -2.66 -6.83
CA THR A 84 1.53 -3.22 -7.83
C THR A 84 1.19 -4.70 -7.58
N SER A 85 1.97 -5.41 -6.76
CA SER A 85 1.70 -6.80 -6.37
C SER A 85 0.53 -6.89 -5.38
N PRO A 86 0.56 -6.26 -4.20
CA PRO A 86 -0.58 -6.23 -3.31
C PRO A 86 -1.82 -5.58 -3.96
N SER A 87 -1.64 -4.54 -4.79
CA SER A 87 -2.76 -3.93 -5.52
C SER A 87 -3.48 -4.93 -6.43
N SER A 88 -2.74 -5.79 -7.14
CA SER A 88 -3.32 -6.86 -7.98
C SER A 88 -4.08 -7.88 -7.14
N VAL A 89 -3.56 -8.27 -5.99
CA VAL A 89 -4.22 -9.21 -5.08
C VAL A 89 -5.50 -8.60 -4.50
N LEU A 90 -5.46 -7.36 -4.02
CA LEU A 90 -6.64 -6.67 -3.48
C LEU A 90 -7.71 -6.48 -4.57
N MET A 91 -7.32 -6.13 -5.80
CA MET A 91 -8.24 -6.04 -6.93
C MET A 91 -8.94 -7.36 -7.21
N HIS A 92 -8.19 -8.47 -7.19
CA HIS A 92 -8.75 -9.81 -7.34
C HIS A 92 -9.75 -10.15 -6.22
N LEU A 93 -9.33 -9.96 -4.95
CA LEU A 93 -10.13 -10.36 -3.78
C LEU A 93 -11.39 -9.52 -3.58
N PHE A 94 -11.31 -8.20 -3.78
CA PHE A 94 -12.45 -7.31 -3.54
C PHE A 94 -13.41 -7.22 -4.71
N LEU A 95 -12.91 -7.32 -5.94
CA LEU A 95 -13.74 -7.13 -7.14
C LEU A 95 -14.10 -8.45 -7.82
N ASN A 96 -13.61 -9.60 -7.34
CA ASN A 96 -13.78 -10.92 -7.96
C ASN A 96 -13.33 -10.97 -9.42
N ILE A 97 -12.34 -10.16 -9.79
CA ILE A 97 -11.74 -10.19 -11.13
C ILE A 97 -10.69 -11.31 -11.15
N PRO A 98 -10.63 -12.15 -12.20
CA PRO A 98 -9.59 -13.16 -12.33
C PRO A 98 -8.19 -12.60 -12.14
N LEU A 99 -7.34 -13.28 -11.35
CA LEU A 99 -6.02 -12.75 -10.96
C LEU A 99 -5.12 -12.46 -12.16
N ASP A 100 -5.21 -13.27 -13.23
CA ASP A 100 -4.48 -13.07 -14.48
C ASP A 100 -4.82 -11.75 -15.18
N GLN A 101 -6.03 -11.23 -14.97
CA GLN A 101 -6.47 -9.93 -15.48
C GLN A 101 -6.04 -8.76 -14.57
N CYS A 102 -5.67 -9.05 -13.31
CA CYS A 102 -5.22 -8.04 -12.35
C CYS A 102 -3.70 -7.81 -12.40
N VAL A 103 -2.93 -8.81 -12.84
CA VAL A 103 -1.47 -8.77 -12.82
C VAL A 103 -0.93 -8.11 -14.08
N GLY A 104 -0.16 -7.04 -13.91
CA GLY A 104 0.47 -6.31 -15.00
C GLY A 104 1.99 -6.17 -14.81
N ALA A 105 2.62 -5.52 -15.80
CA ALA A 105 4.05 -5.30 -15.86
C ALA A 105 4.62 -4.42 -14.73
N GLY A 106 3.75 -3.69 -14.01
CA GLY A 106 4.22 -2.72 -13.01
C GLY A 106 5.19 -1.71 -13.63
N SER A 107 6.36 -1.56 -13.07
CA SER A 107 7.40 -0.63 -13.54
C SER A 107 8.24 -1.15 -14.72
N GLY A 108 7.78 -2.16 -15.46
CA GLY A 108 8.43 -2.61 -16.68
C GLY A 108 8.95 -4.04 -16.65
N LEU A 109 8.26 -4.96 -15.99
CA LEU A 109 8.59 -6.38 -16.06
C LEU A 109 8.46 -6.92 -17.49
N SER A 110 9.38 -7.81 -17.88
CA SER A 110 9.25 -8.62 -19.08
C SER A 110 8.06 -9.57 -19.00
N THR A 111 7.67 -10.18 -20.12
CA THR A 111 6.62 -11.19 -20.16
C THR A 111 6.88 -12.35 -19.20
N GLU A 112 8.13 -12.80 -19.10
CA GLU A 112 8.55 -13.83 -18.15
C GLU A 112 8.42 -13.35 -16.70
N GLY A 113 8.83 -12.10 -16.42
CA GLY A 113 8.67 -11.48 -15.11
C GLY A 113 7.20 -11.33 -14.69
N ILE A 114 6.31 -10.99 -15.63
CA ILE A 114 4.86 -10.93 -15.36
C ILE A 114 4.32 -12.33 -15.00
N ARG A 115 4.75 -13.37 -15.72
CA ARG A 115 4.35 -14.75 -15.44
C ARG A 115 4.82 -15.19 -14.06
N HIS A 116 6.09 -14.96 -13.74
CA HIS A 116 6.63 -15.25 -12.41
C HIS A 116 5.86 -14.49 -11.30
N LYS A 117 5.59 -13.20 -11.50
CA LYS A 117 4.78 -12.40 -10.59
C LYS A 117 3.39 -13.01 -10.39
N TYR A 118 2.73 -13.43 -11.47
CA TYR A 118 1.43 -14.10 -11.38
C TYR A 118 1.51 -15.38 -10.54
N ASP A 119 2.50 -16.24 -10.79
CA ASP A 119 2.65 -17.51 -10.06
C ASP A 119 2.85 -17.26 -8.54
N VAL A 120 3.67 -16.28 -8.16
CA VAL A 120 3.88 -15.88 -6.75
C VAL A 120 2.60 -15.34 -6.13
N LEU A 121 1.88 -14.45 -6.83
CA LEU A 121 0.66 -13.86 -6.30
C LEU A 121 -0.47 -14.87 -6.20
N LYS A 122 -0.55 -15.82 -7.15
CA LYS A 122 -1.48 -16.94 -7.06
C LYS A 122 -1.24 -17.76 -5.81
N GLN A 123 0.01 -18.10 -5.51
CA GLN A 123 0.37 -18.82 -4.29
C GLN A 123 -0.01 -18.01 -3.03
N SER A 124 0.19 -16.69 -3.04
CA SER A 124 -0.20 -15.82 -1.91
C SER A 124 -1.72 -15.84 -1.68
N VAL A 125 -2.51 -15.81 -2.75
CA VAL A 125 -3.98 -15.91 -2.68
C VAL A 125 -4.42 -17.28 -2.17
N ASP A 126 -3.81 -18.34 -2.68
CA ASP A 126 -4.10 -19.74 -2.24
C ASP A 126 -3.80 -19.90 -0.74
N ASN A 127 -2.66 -19.37 -0.25
CA ASN A 127 -2.28 -19.39 1.16
C ASN A 127 -3.27 -18.58 2.03
N PHE A 128 -3.71 -17.41 1.56
CA PHE A 128 -4.71 -16.61 2.25
C PHE A 128 -6.03 -17.35 2.43
N HIS A 129 -6.54 -17.99 1.38
CA HIS A 129 -7.77 -18.79 1.48
C HIS A 129 -7.61 -19.98 2.42
N ALA A 130 -6.51 -20.71 2.33
CA ALA A 130 -6.23 -21.85 3.23
C ALA A 130 -6.19 -21.40 4.71
N THR A 131 -5.59 -20.26 5.01
CA THR A 131 -5.53 -19.71 6.37
C THR A 131 -6.91 -19.30 6.86
N LYS A 132 -7.73 -18.69 6.00
CA LYS A 132 -9.09 -18.27 6.33
C LYS A 132 -10.01 -19.46 6.60
N GLU A 133 -9.91 -20.53 5.82
CA GLU A 133 -10.67 -21.76 6.04
C GLU A 133 -10.28 -22.45 7.35
N ALA A 134 -8.97 -22.47 7.69
CA ALA A 134 -8.47 -23.04 8.92
C ALA A 134 -8.86 -22.26 10.19
N SER A 135 -9.13 -20.95 10.05
CA SER A 135 -9.42 -20.05 11.18
C SER A 135 -10.87 -20.10 11.68
N SER A 136 -11.74 -21.00 11.16
CA SER A 136 -13.12 -21.27 11.60
C SER A 136 -14.22 -20.45 10.94
N PRO A 137 -15.50 -20.85 11.03
CA PRO A 137 -16.57 -20.15 10.35
C PRO A 137 -16.72 -18.73 10.94
N CYS A 138 -16.21 -17.77 10.20
CA CYS A 138 -16.42 -16.37 10.47
C CYS A 138 -17.94 -16.12 10.40
N SER A 139 -18.54 -15.78 11.52
CA SER A 139 -19.86 -15.18 11.55
C SER A 139 -19.80 -13.93 10.67
N ALA A 140 -20.84 -13.69 9.89
CA ALA A 140 -20.96 -12.63 8.88
C ALA A 140 -20.90 -11.18 9.43
N GLU A 141 -20.21 -10.95 10.54
CA GLU A 141 -20.14 -9.67 11.26
C GLU A 141 -18.74 -9.01 11.21
N GLU A 142 -17.76 -9.59 10.49
CA GLU A 142 -16.42 -9.01 10.35
C GLU A 142 -16.05 -8.80 8.87
N ILE A 143 -16.81 -7.94 8.19
CA ILE A 143 -16.41 -7.30 6.94
C ILE A 143 -16.28 -5.79 7.17
#